data_850b6b482d29747150d06a20290a237c
#
_entry.id   850b6b482d29747150d06a20290a237c
#
_cell.length_a   1.000
_cell.length_b   1.000
_cell.length_c   1.000
_cell.angle_alpha   90.00
_cell.angle_beta   90.00
_cell.angle_gamma   90.00
#
_symmetry.space_group_name_H-M   'P 1'
#
loop_
_entity.id
_entity.type
_entity.pdbx_description
1 polymer ?
#
loop_
_entity_poly.entity_id
_entity_poly.type
_entity_poly.pdbx_seq_one_letter_code
_entity_poly.pdbx_strand_id
1 'polypeptide(L)'
;KILSGIAEIIGEADKIVDITVAIDKLDKIGLDNVNDELRSKELSEGAIARLQPIIMLKGTNREKLAILKKELAASEIAMKGIAEMEFILDRIEKLELTADLELDLTLARGLNYYTGAIFEVKALDVQIGSITGGGRYDNLTGVFGMDGMSGVGISFGADRIFDVLNQLELYPVDSLKTTQLLFVNFGEKEENYLLPLISKVRAAGIRTELYPES
;
A
#
# COMPACT_ATOMS: atom_id res chain seq x y z
N LYS A 1 2.90 16.88 -3.70
CA LYS A 1 2.68 18.32 -3.35
C LYS A 1 3.35 18.67 -2.01
N ILE A 2 3.03 17.98 -0.89
CA ILE A 2 3.70 18.27 0.40
C ILE A 2 5.20 18.03 0.27
N LEU A 3 5.64 16.88 -0.23
CA LEU A 3 7.06 16.57 -0.44
C LEU A 3 7.75 17.57 -1.39
N SER A 4 7.06 18.00 -2.45
CA SER A 4 7.59 19.03 -3.34
C SER A 4 7.77 20.38 -2.62
N GLY A 5 6.81 20.74 -1.77
CA GLY A 5 6.93 21.95 -0.99
C GLY A 5 8.01 21.86 0.11
N ILE A 6 8.25 20.68 0.68
CA ILE A 6 9.39 20.45 1.58
C ILE A 6 10.69 20.71 0.82
N ALA A 7 10.86 20.12 -0.37
CA ALA A 7 12.05 20.31 -1.20
C ALA A 7 12.25 21.79 -1.58
N GLU A 8 11.17 22.51 -1.88
CA GLU A 8 11.18 23.96 -2.14
C GLU A 8 11.68 24.76 -0.92
N ILE A 9 11.11 24.51 0.26
CA ILE A 9 11.44 25.23 1.48
C ILE A 9 12.88 24.98 1.95
N ILE A 10 13.41 23.77 1.77
CA ILE A 10 14.82 23.47 2.11
C ILE A 10 15.82 23.97 1.05
N GLY A 11 15.33 24.46 -0.10
CA GLY A 11 16.15 25.02 -1.18
C GLY A 11 16.69 24.00 -2.18
N GLU A 12 16.08 22.81 -2.26
CA GLU A 12 16.53 21.69 -3.09
C GLU A 12 15.39 21.15 -4.00
N ALA A 13 14.58 22.07 -4.55
CA ALA A 13 13.39 21.73 -5.33
C ALA A 13 13.67 20.85 -6.56
N ASP A 14 14.82 21.03 -7.19
CA ASP A 14 15.33 20.25 -8.33
C ASP A 14 15.70 18.81 -7.98
N LYS A 15 15.97 18.54 -6.70
CA LYS A 15 16.36 17.23 -6.18
C LYS A 15 15.20 16.44 -5.53
N ILE A 16 13.95 16.83 -5.78
CA ILE A 16 12.76 16.18 -5.18
C ILE A 16 12.75 14.66 -5.38
N VAL A 17 13.19 14.16 -6.53
CA VAL A 17 13.22 12.72 -6.80
C VAL A 17 14.26 12.03 -5.92
N ASP A 18 15.47 12.58 -5.81
CA ASP A 18 16.53 12.03 -4.95
C ASP A 18 16.13 12.04 -3.48
N ILE A 19 15.54 13.14 -3.01
CA ILE A 19 15.02 13.27 -1.64
C ILE A 19 13.98 12.19 -1.35
N THR A 20 13.00 12.04 -2.23
CA THR A 20 11.88 11.11 -2.01
C THR A 20 12.31 9.66 -2.11
N VAL A 21 13.24 9.32 -3.00
CA VAL A 21 13.84 7.97 -3.08
C VAL A 21 14.64 7.62 -1.82
N ALA A 22 15.37 8.58 -1.26
CA ALA A 22 16.13 8.37 -0.04
C ALA A 22 15.20 8.19 1.19
N ILE A 23 14.22 9.08 1.38
CA ILE A 23 13.31 9.01 2.53
C ILE A 23 12.38 7.78 2.52
N ASP A 24 12.01 7.24 1.34
CA ASP A 24 11.22 6.00 1.22
C ASP A 24 11.93 4.76 1.80
N LYS A 25 13.24 4.88 2.02
CA LYS A 25 14.07 3.82 2.61
C LYS A 25 14.23 3.96 4.12
N LEU A 26 13.72 5.03 4.74
CA LEU A 26 13.97 5.37 6.14
C LEU A 26 13.70 4.21 7.09
N ASP A 27 12.58 3.53 6.94
CA ASP A 27 12.19 2.36 7.75
C ASP A 27 13.15 1.16 7.59
N LYS A 28 13.86 1.07 6.45
CA LYS A 28 14.71 -0.07 6.12
C LYS A 28 16.16 0.12 6.50
N ILE A 29 16.70 1.32 6.25
CA ILE A 29 18.12 1.60 6.40
C ILE A 29 18.45 2.55 7.55
N GLY A 30 17.45 3.19 8.15
CA GLY A 30 17.61 4.14 9.24
C GLY A 30 18.08 5.54 8.81
N LEU A 31 17.98 6.50 9.73
CA LEU A 31 18.19 7.93 9.45
C LEU A 31 19.62 8.26 9.00
N ASP A 32 20.62 7.62 9.62
CA ASP A 32 22.02 7.91 9.28
C ASP A 32 22.36 7.53 7.85
N ASN A 33 21.91 6.35 7.41
CA ASN A 33 22.13 5.91 6.04
C ASN A 33 21.31 6.74 5.01
N VAL A 34 20.10 7.19 5.39
CA VAL A 34 19.33 8.14 4.56
C VAL A 34 20.09 9.44 4.40
N ASN A 35 20.67 9.97 5.47
CA ASN A 35 21.47 11.19 5.44
C ASN A 35 22.71 11.03 4.54
N ASP A 36 23.40 9.89 4.62
CA ASP A 36 24.56 9.60 3.77
C ASP A 36 24.14 9.48 2.29
N GLU A 37 23.00 8.88 2.02
CA GLU A 37 22.44 8.85 0.65
C GLU A 37 22.13 10.27 0.14
N LEU A 38 21.49 11.11 0.97
CA LEU A 38 21.20 12.50 0.61
C LEU A 38 22.50 13.31 0.36
N ARG A 39 23.55 13.13 1.18
CA ARG A 39 24.87 13.71 0.93
C ARG A 39 25.47 13.26 -0.39
N SER A 40 25.35 11.97 -0.71
CA SER A 40 25.84 11.41 -1.98
C SER A 40 25.12 12.01 -3.22
N LYS A 41 23.91 12.54 -3.00
CA LYS A 41 23.11 13.29 -3.99
C LYS A 41 23.36 14.80 -3.94
N GLU A 42 24.44 15.20 -3.28
CA GLU A 42 24.87 16.61 -3.18
C GLU A 42 23.84 17.54 -2.50
N LEU A 43 23.01 17.01 -1.58
CA LEU A 43 22.21 17.88 -0.70
C LEU A 43 23.11 18.55 0.32
N SER A 44 22.87 19.84 0.56
CA SER A 44 23.61 20.59 1.58
C SER A 44 23.29 20.11 2.98
N GLU A 45 24.26 20.18 3.91
CA GLU A 45 24.03 19.85 5.33
C GLU A 45 22.91 20.70 5.93
N GLY A 46 22.77 21.95 5.50
CA GLY A 46 21.68 22.82 5.93
C GLY A 46 20.30 22.34 5.45
N ALA A 47 20.22 21.79 4.23
CA ALA A 47 18.97 21.20 3.71
C ALA A 47 18.62 19.90 4.47
N ILE A 48 19.61 19.04 4.70
CA ILE A 48 19.42 17.79 5.46
C ILE A 48 18.94 18.11 6.90
N ALA A 49 19.59 19.05 7.58
CA ALA A 49 19.20 19.46 8.94
C ALA A 49 17.78 20.03 9.02
N ARG A 50 17.29 20.68 7.96
CA ARG A 50 15.91 21.19 7.86
C ARG A 50 14.91 20.11 7.48
N LEU A 51 15.31 19.12 6.70
CA LEU A 51 14.47 18.00 6.27
C LEU A 51 14.13 17.05 7.43
N GLN A 52 15.13 16.69 8.24
CA GLN A 52 15.03 15.69 9.29
C GLN A 52 13.86 15.91 10.26
N PRO A 53 13.67 17.08 10.90
CA PRO A 53 12.57 17.28 11.83
C PRO A 53 11.20 17.15 11.16
N ILE A 54 11.11 17.40 9.87
CA ILE A 54 9.86 17.28 9.12
C ILE A 54 9.52 15.81 8.84
N ILE A 55 10.48 15.03 8.33
CA ILE A 55 10.23 13.61 8.01
C ILE A 55 10.10 12.74 9.28
N MET A 56 10.62 13.21 10.40
CA MET A 56 10.55 12.53 11.70
C MET A 56 9.40 13.02 12.60
N LEU A 57 8.44 13.77 12.05
CA LEU A 57 7.30 14.28 12.81
C LEU A 57 6.53 13.14 13.48
N LYS A 58 6.29 13.29 14.79
CA LYS A 58 5.49 12.38 15.60
C LYS A 58 4.20 13.08 16.06
N GLY A 59 3.25 12.29 16.49
CA GLY A 59 1.95 12.77 16.95
C GLY A 59 0.80 12.31 16.08
N THR A 60 -0.38 12.78 16.35
CA THR A 60 -1.58 12.52 15.57
C THR A 60 -1.50 13.13 14.17
N ASN A 61 -2.29 12.62 13.25
CA ASN A 61 -2.35 13.17 11.89
C ASN A 61 -2.66 14.66 11.85
N ARG A 62 -3.52 15.13 12.77
CA ARG A 62 -3.91 16.55 12.88
C ARG A 62 -2.77 17.41 13.41
N GLU A 63 -2.03 16.92 14.40
CA GLU A 63 -0.84 17.60 14.91
C GLU A 63 0.25 17.71 13.85
N LYS A 64 0.52 16.60 13.13
CA LYS A 64 1.47 16.60 12.00
C LYS A 64 1.07 17.65 10.95
N LEU A 65 -0.21 17.69 10.54
CA LEU A 65 -0.69 18.68 9.55
C LEU A 65 -0.59 20.12 10.08
N ALA A 66 -0.88 20.37 11.34
CA ALA A 66 -0.76 21.70 11.93
C ALA A 66 0.69 22.20 11.91
N ILE A 67 1.66 21.34 12.24
CA ILE A 67 3.09 21.65 12.15
C ILE A 67 3.48 21.92 10.69
N LEU A 68 3.12 21.04 9.77
CA LEU A 68 3.43 21.20 8.35
C LEU A 68 2.85 22.49 7.78
N LYS A 69 1.65 22.86 8.16
CA LYS A 69 0.99 24.11 7.75
C LYS A 69 1.77 25.34 8.18
N LYS A 70 2.39 25.29 9.35
CA LYS A 70 3.26 26.36 9.86
C LYS A 70 4.61 26.38 9.15
N GLU A 71 5.29 25.25 9.11
CA GLU A 71 6.66 25.14 8.57
C GLU A 71 6.71 25.36 7.04
N LEU A 72 5.65 24.99 6.33
CA LEU A 72 5.57 25.05 4.86
C LEU A 72 4.70 26.23 4.38
N ALA A 73 4.36 27.20 5.23
CA ALA A 73 3.45 28.29 4.88
C ALA A 73 3.89 29.12 3.66
N ALA A 74 5.19 29.18 3.38
CA ALA A 74 5.74 29.92 2.23
C ALA A 74 5.63 29.15 0.89
N SER A 75 5.26 27.86 0.89
CA SER A 75 5.11 27.05 -0.31
C SER A 75 3.62 26.87 -0.67
N GLU A 76 3.19 27.48 -1.77
CA GLU A 76 1.81 27.32 -2.27
C GLU A 76 1.48 25.86 -2.62
N ILE A 77 2.44 25.12 -3.17
CA ILE A 77 2.24 23.70 -3.53
C ILE A 77 2.08 22.84 -2.29
N ALA A 78 2.85 23.11 -1.23
CA ALA A 78 2.69 22.43 0.06
C ALA A 78 1.33 22.72 0.67
N MET A 79 0.91 24.00 0.73
CA MET A 79 -0.38 24.41 1.29
C MET A 79 -1.54 23.76 0.56
N LYS A 80 -1.48 23.63 -0.77
CA LYS A 80 -2.46 22.89 -1.56
C LYS A 80 -2.48 21.39 -1.19
N GLY A 81 -1.32 20.78 -1.01
CA GLY A 81 -1.22 19.38 -0.58
C GLY A 81 -1.76 19.15 0.83
N ILE A 82 -1.49 20.07 1.77
CA ILE A 82 -2.01 20.03 3.13
C ILE A 82 -3.54 20.12 3.12
N ALA A 83 -4.11 21.05 2.36
CA ALA A 83 -5.57 21.18 2.24
C ALA A 83 -6.24 19.92 1.67
N GLU A 84 -5.59 19.27 0.70
CA GLU A 84 -6.05 17.97 0.18
C GLU A 84 -6.02 16.87 1.26
N MET A 85 -4.99 16.84 2.09
CA MET A 85 -4.90 15.86 3.19
C MET A 85 -5.91 16.17 4.31
N GLU A 86 -6.10 17.44 4.68
CA GLU A 86 -7.15 17.87 5.62
C GLU A 86 -8.53 17.41 5.12
N PHE A 87 -8.82 17.64 3.83
CA PHE A 87 -10.08 17.19 3.21
C PHE A 87 -10.28 15.67 3.30
N ILE A 88 -9.24 14.89 3.05
CA ILE A 88 -9.29 13.42 3.11
C ILE A 88 -9.55 12.98 4.56
N LEU A 89 -8.79 13.49 5.52
CA LEU A 89 -8.95 13.15 6.93
C LEU A 89 -10.34 13.52 7.46
N ASP A 90 -10.89 14.67 7.08
CA ASP A 90 -12.26 15.09 7.45
C ASP A 90 -13.34 14.10 6.97
N ARG A 91 -13.09 13.36 5.90
CA ARG A 91 -14.00 12.36 5.37
C ARG A 91 -13.79 11.01 6.06
N ILE A 92 -12.54 10.60 6.23
CA ILE A 92 -12.19 9.31 6.82
C ILE A 92 -12.59 9.26 8.30
N GLU A 93 -12.43 10.36 9.05
CA GLU A 93 -12.84 10.44 10.46
C GLU A 93 -14.35 10.26 10.68
N LYS A 94 -15.16 10.40 9.62
CA LYS A 94 -16.61 10.11 9.65
C LYS A 94 -16.94 8.64 9.36
N LEU A 95 -15.93 7.85 8.99
CA LEU A 95 -16.06 6.43 8.75
C LEU A 95 -15.63 5.68 10.01
N GLU A 96 -16.34 4.65 10.37
CA GLU A 96 -15.97 3.77 11.49
C GLU A 96 -14.88 2.79 11.02
N LEU A 97 -13.65 3.31 10.83
CA LEU A 97 -12.51 2.47 10.46
C LEU A 97 -12.02 1.68 11.68
N THR A 98 -11.78 0.39 11.47
CA THR A 98 -11.13 -0.48 12.45
C THR A 98 -9.61 -0.52 12.31
N ALA A 99 -9.08 0.03 11.21
CA ALA A 99 -7.65 0.09 10.93
C ALA A 99 -7.08 1.44 11.39
N ASP A 100 -5.84 1.42 11.85
CA ASP A 100 -5.10 2.63 12.16
C ASP A 100 -4.72 3.38 10.88
N LEU A 101 -4.90 4.70 10.90
CA LEU A 101 -4.54 5.58 9.80
C LEU A 101 -3.43 6.53 10.25
N GLU A 102 -2.32 6.51 9.54
CA GLU A 102 -1.17 7.38 9.79
C GLU A 102 -0.84 8.24 8.57
N LEU A 103 -0.64 9.56 8.81
CA LEU A 103 0.02 10.44 7.86
C LEU A 103 1.54 10.18 7.92
N ASP A 104 2.05 9.56 6.87
CA ASP A 104 3.46 9.21 6.72
C ASP A 104 4.10 10.09 5.63
N LEU A 105 5.08 10.91 6.03
CA LEU A 105 5.81 11.80 5.13
C LEU A 105 6.96 11.10 4.41
N THR A 106 7.27 9.88 4.79
CA THR A 106 8.31 9.05 4.14
C THR A 106 7.75 8.18 3.03
N LEU A 107 6.43 8.02 2.96
CA LEU A 107 5.78 7.30 1.87
C LEU A 107 5.86 8.10 0.56
N ALA A 108 6.81 7.76 -0.29
CA ALA A 108 7.16 8.51 -1.49
C ALA A 108 7.13 7.69 -2.79
N ARG A 109 6.21 6.74 -2.90
CA ARG A 109 6.09 5.83 -4.05
C ARG A 109 5.32 6.42 -5.22
N GLY A 110 5.57 5.90 -6.41
CA GLY A 110 4.81 6.25 -7.62
C GLY A 110 4.92 7.70 -8.06
N LEU A 111 6.06 8.35 -7.82
CA LEU A 111 6.31 9.76 -8.12
C LEU A 111 6.08 10.14 -9.59
N ASN A 112 6.22 9.18 -10.50
CA ASN A 112 6.10 9.43 -11.93
C ASN A 112 4.65 9.56 -12.41
N TYR A 113 3.66 9.14 -11.63
CA TYR A 113 2.27 9.15 -12.07
C TYR A 113 1.26 9.58 -10.98
N TYR A 114 1.55 9.44 -9.69
CA TYR A 114 0.69 9.97 -8.65
C TYR A 114 0.83 11.48 -8.50
N THR A 115 -0.29 12.18 -8.53
CA THR A 115 -0.37 13.65 -8.49
C THR A 115 -0.98 14.17 -7.19
N GLY A 116 -1.53 13.29 -6.36
CA GLY A 116 -2.21 13.61 -5.10
C GLY A 116 -1.81 12.71 -3.96
N ALA A 117 -2.77 12.37 -3.11
CA ALA A 117 -2.56 11.44 -2.01
C ALA A 117 -2.15 10.05 -2.52
N ILE A 118 -1.18 9.47 -1.83
CA ILE A 118 -0.77 8.06 -1.97
C ILE A 118 -1.14 7.37 -0.68
N PHE A 119 -1.47 6.09 -0.76
CA PHE A 119 -1.76 5.28 0.41
C PHE A 119 -1.15 3.89 0.27
N GLU A 120 -0.85 3.31 1.40
CA GLU A 120 -0.28 1.98 1.54
C GLU A 120 -0.91 1.29 2.73
N VAL A 121 -1.17 -0.01 2.63
CA VAL A 121 -1.66 -0.82 3.75
C VAL A 121 -0.58 -1.81 4.15
N LYS A 122 -0.25 -1.81 5.43
CA LYS A 122 0.70 -2.74 6.05
C LYS A 122 -0.03 -3.61 7.07
N ALA A 123 0.29 -4.89 7.14
CA ALA A 123 -0.09 -5.75 8.26
C ALA A 123 0.89 -5.49 9.41
N LEU A 124 0.37 -5.25 10.63
CA LEU A 124 1.21 -4.85 11.78
C LEU A 124 1.81 -6.05 12.50
N ASP A 125 1.11 -7.19 12.51
CA ASP A 125 1.48 -8.37 13.30
C ASP A 125 2.41 -9.35 12.58
N VAL A 126 2.84 -9.01 11.36
CA VAL A 126 3.75 -9.82 10.54
C VAL A 126 4.79 -8.94 9.84
N GLN A 127 5.99 -9.49 9.64
CA GLN A 127 7.05 -8.79 8.92
C GLN A 127 6.95 -9.03 7.41
N ILE A 128 5.82 -8.61 6.84
CA ILE A 128 5.58 -8.63 5.41
C ILE A 128 5.46 -7.18 4.96
N GLY A 129 6.02 -6.84 3.81
CA GLY A 129 5.89 -5.49 3.25
C GLY A 129 4.42 -5.11 2.98
N SER A 130 4.24 -3.95 2.41
CA SER A 130 2.91 -3.46 2.02
C SER A 130 2.08 -4.49 1.27
N ILE A 131 0.86 -4.74 1.74
CA ILE A 131 -0.08 -5.71 1.16
C ILE A 131 -1.00 -5.07 0.12
N THR A 132 -1.09 -3.75 0.14
CA THR A 132 -1.92 -2.98 -0.79
C THR A 132 -1.33 -1.58 -0.92
N GLY A 133 -1.53 -0.96 -2.06
CA GLY A 133 -1.10 0.41 -2.29
C GLY A 133 -1.81 1.04 -3.47
N GLY A 134 -1.84 2.38 -3.46
CA GLY A 134 -2.49 3.14 -4.49
C GLY A 134 -2.34 4.64 -4.33
N GLY A 135 -3.07 5.39 -5.14
CA GLY A 135 -3.05 6.84 -5.07
C GLY A 135 -3.87 7.51 -6.15
N ARG A 136 -3.94 8.83 -6.07
CA ARG A 136 -4.58 9.68 -7.05
C ARG A 136 -3.62 10.00 -8.18
N TYR A 137 -4.13 9.97 -9.40
CA TYR A 137 -3.44 10.40 -10.62
C TYR A 137 -4.37 11.23 -11.49
N ASP A 138 -3.86 12.35 -12.01
CA ASP A 138 -4.65 13.28 -12.83
C ASP A 138 -4.27 13.19 -14.32
N ASN A 139 -3.08 12.71 -14.65
CA ASN A 139 -2.55 12.75 -16.01
C ASN A 139 -2.42 11.36 -16.67
N LEU A 140 -2.49 10.27 -15.88
CA LEU A 140 -2.28 8.92 -16.40
C LEU A 140 -3.37 8.52 -17.41
N THR A 141 -4.60 8.97 -17.20
CA THR A 141 -5.75 8.71 -18.08
C THR A 141 -5.57 9.31 -19.49
N GLY A 142 -4.82 10.42 -19.62
CA GLY A 142 -4.46 11.01 -20.90
C GLY A 142 -3.64 10.08 -21.80
N VAL A 143 -2.81 9.21 -21.22
CA VAL A 143 -2.06 8.19 -21.98
C VAL A 143 -3.00 7.21 -22.69
N PHE A 144 -4.22 7.04 -22.17
CA PHE A 144 -5.28 6.21 -22.72
C PHE A 144 -6.35 7.01 -23.50
N GLY A 145 -6.04 8.26 -23.88
CA GLY A 145 -6.93 9.11 -24.67
C GLY A 145 -8.06 9.78 -23.89
N MET A 146 -7.97 9.85 -22.54
CA MET A 146 -8.94 10.50 -21.67
C MET A 146 -8.30 11.69 -20.95
N ASP A 147 -7.97 12.73 -21.72
CA ASP A 147 -7.37 13.94 -21.17
C ASP A 147 -8.31 14.66 -20.21
N GLY A 148 -7.73 15.23 -19.14
CA GLY A 148 -8.47 16.01 -18.14
C GLY A 148 -9.33 15.19 -17.18
N MET A 149 -9.28 13.87 -17.24
CA MET A 149 -9.94 12.99 -16.29
C MET A 149 -8.97 12.57 -15.18
N SER A 150 -9.31 12.91 -13.94
CA SER A 150 -8.56 12.39 -12.78
C SER A 150 -9.01 10.97 -12.45
N GLY A 151 -8.09 10.19 -11.86
CA GLY A 151 -8.36 8.84 -11.41
C GLY A 151 -7.76 8.57 -10.03
N VAL A 152 -8.27 7.53 -9.39
CA VAL A 152 -7.67 6.90 -8.23
C VAL A 152 -7.60 5.40 -8.46
N GLY A 153 -6.49 4.80 -8.12
CA GLY A 153 -6.28 3.37 -8.29
C GLY A 153 -5.73 2.73 -7.03
N ILE A 154 -6.05 1.46 -6.85
CA ILE A 154 -5.56 0.63 -5.77
C ILE A 154 -5.18 -0.74 -6.34
N SER A 155 -4.07 -1.29 -5.88
CA SER A 155 -3.64 -2.65 -6.18
C SER A 155 -3.54 -3.48 -4.91
N PHE A 156 -3.86 -4.75 -5.02
CA PHE A 156 -3.77 -5.73 -3.94
C PHE A 156 -2.65 -6.71 -4.23
N GLY A 157 -1.76 -6.90 -3.26
CA GLY A 157 -0.72 -7.93 -3.32
C GLY A 157 -1.28 -9.28 -2.90
N ALA A 158 -1.88 -10.03 -3.84
CA ALA A 158 -2.56 -11.29 -3.54
C ALA A 158 -1.65 -12.27 -2.79
N ASP A 159 -0.41 -12.45 -3.25
CA ASP A 159 0.57 -13.34 -2.60
C ASP A 159 0.88 -12.90 -1.16
N ARG A 160 1.07 -11.60 -0.95
CA ARG A 160 1.35 -11.07 0.40
C ARG A 160 0.16 -11.19 1.34
N ILE A 161 -1.06 -10.95 0.83
CA ILE A 161 -2.29 -11.17 1.61
C ILE A 161 -2.42 -12.64 1.98
N PHE A 162 -2.13 -13.55 1.03
CA PHE A 162 -2.11 -14.99 1.28
C PHE A 162 -1.11 -15.37 2.38
N ASP A 163 0.12 -14.84 2.31
CA ASP A 163 1.16 -15.10 3.31
C ASP A 163 0.76 -14.56 4.70
N VAL A 164 0.16 -13.36 4.77
CA VAL A 164 -0.35 -12.80 6.05
C VAL A 164 -1.43 -13.70 6.64
N LEU A 165 -2.41 -14.11 5.82
CA LEU A 165 -3.50 -14.98 6.26
C LEU A 165 -3.01 -16.35 6.75
N ASN A 166 -1.96 -16.90 6.10
CA ASN A 166 -1.33 -18.15 6.54
C ASN A 166 -0.55 -17.98 7.85
N GLN A 167 0.29 -16.94 7.96
CA GLN A 167 1.11 -16.72 9.15
C GLN A 167 0.29 -16.44 10.41
N LEU A 168 -0.83 -15.75 10.25
CA LEU A 168 -1.75 -15.41 11.35
C LEU A 168 -2.88 -16.42 11.53
N GLU A 169 -2.92 -17.50 10.74
CA GLU A 169 -3.97 -18.52 10.78
C GLU A 169 -5.40 -17.96 10.65
N LEU A 170 -5.55 -16.90 9.83
CA LEU A 170 -6.81 -16.16 9.68
C LEU A 170 -7.78 -16.75 8.65
N TYR A 171 -7.41 -17.81 7.97
CA TYR A 171 -8.35 -18.48 7.07
C TYR A 171 -9.49 -19.10 7.85
N PRO A 172 -10.76 -18.85 7.47
CA PRO A 172 -11.89 -19.54 8.07
C PRO A 172 -11.73 -21.05 7.91
N VAL A 173 -11.91 -21.81 8.98
CA VAL A 173 -11.72 -23.28 9.01
C VAL A 173 -12.52 -23.97 7.89
N ASP A 174 -13.69 -23.41 7.53
CA ASP A 174 -14.55 -23.99 6.49
C ASP A 174 -14.07 -23.67 5.06
N SER A 175 -13.24 -22.62 4.86
CA SER A 175 -12.68 -22.29 3.53
C SER A 175 -11.56 -23.23 3.10
N LEU A 176 -10.90 -23.89 4.06
CA LEU A 176 -9.84 -24.87 3.80
C LEU A 176 -10.36 -26.28 3.50
N LYS A 177 -11.64 -26.52 3.73
CA LYS A 177 -12.27 -27.81 3.42
C LYS A 177 -12.65 -27.87 1.95
N THR A 178 -11.72 -28.31 1.11
CA THR A 178 -11.96 -28.40 -0.34
C THR A 178 -12.79 -29.64 -0.69
N THR A 179 -12.48 -30.80 -0.12
CA THR A 179 -13.12 -32.08 -0.40
C THR A 179 -13.83 -32.61 0.82
N GLN A 180 -15.11 -32.94 0.69
CA GLN A 180 -15.94 -33.58 1.74
C GLN A 180 -15.98 -35.09 1.60
N LEU A 181 -15.88 -35.59 0.35
CA LEU A 181 -15.89 -37.00 0.03
C LEU A 181 -14.85 -37.28 -1.05
N LEU A 182 -13.90 -38.14 -0.72
CA LEU A 182 -12.90 -38.63 -1.67
C LEU A 182 -13.23 -40.08 -2.05
N PHE A 183 -13.44 -40.33 -3.33
CA PHE A 183 -13.53 -41.70 -3.85
C PHE A 183 -12.13 -42.19 -4.22
N VAL A 184 -11.78 -43.39 -3.77
CA VAL A 184 -10.51 -44.00 -4.12
C VAL A 184 -10.66 -44.80 -5.39
N ASN A 185 -9.78 -44.58 -6.36
CA ASN A 185 -9.73 -45.31 -7.62
C ASN A 185 -8.86 -46.56 -7.46
N PHE A 186 -9.38 -47.71 -7.84
CA PHE A 186 -8.63 -49.00 -7.85
C PHE A 186 -8.43 -49.52 -9.27
N GLY A 187 -8.77 -48.74 -10.29
CA GLY A 187 -8.61 -49.06 -11.70
C GLY A 187 -9.79 -48.69 -12.56
N GLU A 188 -9.70 -48.93 -13.85
CA GLU A 188 -10.66 -48.50 -14.86
C GLU A 188 -12.09 -49.01 -14.61
N LYS A 189 -12.23 -50.22 -14.08
CA LYS A 189 -13.55 -50.80 -13.80
C LYS A 189 -14.26 -50.04 -12.67
N GLU A 190 -13.55 -49.76 -11.62
CA GLU A 190 -14.03 -49.02 -10.45
C GLU A 190 -14.31 -47.57 -10.82
N GLU A 191 -13.44 -46.95 -11.60
CA GLU A 191 -13.63 -45.61 -12.12
C GLU A 191 -14.95 -45.47 -12.89
N ASN A 192 -15.20 -46.34 -13.84
CA ASN A 192 -16.44 -46.35 -14.60
C ASN A 192 -17.69 -46.51 -13.73
N TYR A 193 -17.59 -47.27 -12.64
CA TYR A 193 -18.68 -47.43 -11.69
C TYR A 193 -18.85 -46.18 -10.81
N LEU A 194 -17.77 -45.51 -10.42
CA LEU A 194 -17.79 -44.35 -9.53
C LEU A 194 -18.25 -43.08 -10.23
N LEU A 195 -17.93 -42.85 -11.48
CA LEU A 195 -18.27 -41.60 -12.18
C LEU A 195 -19.76 -41.20 -12.10
N PRO A 196 -20.73 -42.10 -12.30
CA PRO A 196 -22.17 -41.78 -12.13
C PRO A 196 -22.53 -41.46 -10.64
N LEU A 197 -21.85 -42.11 -9.67
CA LEU A 197 -22.10 -41.87 -8.26
C LEU A 197 -21.55 -40.50 -7.87
N ILE A 198 -20.35 -40.16 -8.30
CA ILE A 198 -19.73 -38.83 -8.09
C ILE A 198 -20.65 -37.73 -8.61
N SER A 199 -21.19 -37.89 -9.81
CA SER A 199 -22.14 -36.96 -10.39
C SER A 199 -23.38 -36.74 -9.51
N LYS A 200 -23.94 -37.79 -8.96
CA LYS A 200 -25.10 -37.73 -8.03
C LYS A 200 -24.73 -37.01 -6.73
N VAL A 201 -23.58 -37.32 -6.16
CA VAL A 201 -23.09 -36.72 -4.90
C VAL A 201 -22.84 -35.22 -5.09
N ARG A 202 -22.23 -34.83 -6.22
CA ARG A 202 -22.03 -33.42 -6.56
C ARG A 202 -23.34 -32.68 -6.78
N ALA A 203 -24.32 -33.32 -7.41
CA ALA A 203 -25.68 -32.77 -7.58
C ALA A 203 -26.39 -32.54 -6.24
N ALA A 204 -26.05 -33.29 -5.21
CA ALA A 204 -26.52 -33.09 -3.83
C ALA A 204 -25.74 -31.98 -3.07
N GLY A 205 -24.84 -31.23 -3.73
CA GLY A 205 -24.07 -30.14 -3.13
C GLY A 205 -22.85 -30.58 -2.33
N ILE A 206 -22.47 -31.86 -2.37
CA ILE A 206 -21.30 -32.40 -1.64
C ILE A 206 -20.06 -32.25 -2.53
N ARG A 207 -19.04 -31.54 -2.02
CA ARG A 207 -17.75 -31.40 -2.71
C ARG A 207 -17.01 -32.74 -2.74
N THR A 208 -16.86 -33.27 -3.95
CA THR A 208 -16.41 -34.65 -4.14
C THR A 208 -15.31 -34.73 -5.18
N GLU A 209 -14.29 -35.50 -4.86
CA GLU A 209 -13.16 -35.78 -5.75
C GLU A 209 -13.01 -37.28 -5.98
N LEU A 210 -12.43 -37.63 -7.12
CA LEU A 210 -11.92 -38.97 -7.41
C LEU A 210 -10.39 -38.92 -7.33
N TYR A 211 -9.78 -39.78 -6.53
CA TYR A 211 -8.32 -39.90 -6.49
C TYR A 211 -7.80 -40.37 -7.86
N PRO A 212 -6.89 -39.62 -8.52
CA PRO A 212 -6.55 -39.84 -9.92
C PRO A 212 -5.65 -41.06 -10.19
N GLU A 213 -5.00 -41.57 -9.16
CA GLU A 213 -4.09 -42.72 -9.27
C GLU A 213 -4.78 -44.01 -8.82
N SER A 214 -4.44 -45.11 -9.50
CA SER A 214 -4.93 -46.45 -9.18
C SER A 214 -3.84 -47.27 -8.47
#